data_3e4132283eb6c648521026dac06fdc41
#
_entry.id   3e4132283eb6c648521026dac06fdc41
#
_cell.length_a   1.000
_cell.length_b   1.000
_cell.length_c   1.000
_cell.angle_alpha   90.00
_cell.angle_beta   90.00
_cell.angle_gamma   90.00
#
_symmetry.space_group_name_H-M   'P 1'
#
loop_
_entity.id
_entity.type
_entity.pdbx_description
1 polymer ?
#
loop_
_entity_poly.entity_id
_entity_poly.type
_entity_poly.pdbx_seq_one_letter_code
_entity_poly.pdbx_strand_id
1 'polypeptide(L)'
;MNGVKSLTAWNTENKVLPFTASMATGNADWKSAKSIYDFSAIDIDGNEVSLEKYRGHVALIVNVASKXGLTSQNYSQLQALYEKYGESNGLRILGFPCNQFGGQEPGTEADIKEFVKKYNVQFDMFSKIDVNGKNTHPLFSFLKKKQGGTLGDFIKWNFSKFLIDKNGQPVKRYAPNFEPNAIEPDLLKYFSA
;
A
#
# COMPACT_ATOMS: atom_id res chain seq x y z
N MET A 1 24.08 -2.14 23.07
CA MET A 1 23.29 -1.63 23.10
C MET A 1 22.68 -1.76 22.95
N ASN A 2 23.11 -2.02 22.31
CA ASN A 2 22.20 -1.77 22.06
C ASN A 2 21.67 -1.87 21.64
N GLY A 3 22.37 -2.03 20.99
CA GLY A 3 21.39 -1.69 20.64
C GLY A 3 21.08 -1.80 20.21
N VAL A 4 20.99 -1.89 19.42
CA VAL A 4 20.16 -1.51 19.17
C VAL A 4 19.89 -1.51 19.07
N LYS A 5 19.81 -1.71 18.42
CA LYS A 5 19.20 -1.28 18.50
C LYS A 5 18.66 -1.04 18.22
N SER A 6 19.25 -0.90 17.60
CA SER A 6 18.44 -0.23 17.43
C SER A 6 18.22 0.10 17.08
N LEU A 7 18.54 0.10 16.35
CA LEU A 7 17.88 0.86 16.13
C LEU A 7 17.79 1.30 16.14
N THR A 8 18.37 1.18 15.86
CA THR A 8 17.92 1.96 16.01
C THR A 8 18.12 2.30 16.22
N ALA A 9 18.74 2.01 15.88
CA ALA A 9 18.50 2.59 16.19
C ALA A 9 18.73 2.89 16.53
N TRP A 10 19.68 2.76 16.98
CA TRP A 10 19.51 3.47 17.34
C TRP A 10 19.79 3.50 17.66
N ASN A 11 20.05 3.22 17.53
CA ASN A 11 19.91 3.60 18.03
C ASN A 11 19.94 3.70 18.49
N THR A 12 20.40 3.52 18.28
CA THR A 12 20.08 3.89 18.85
C THR A 12 20.11 4.19 19.15
N GLU A 13 20.46 4.19 18.94
CA GLU A 13 20.08 4.65 19.18
C GLU A 13 19.56 5.11 19.03
N ASN A 14 19.73 5.43 18.66
CA ASN A 14 18.91 5.92 18.47
C ASN A 14 18.65 6.25 17.98
N LYS A 15 18.53 6.29 17.22
CA LYS A 15 18.22 6.62 16.69
C LYS A 15 17.70 6.93 15.95
N VAL A 16 17.83 7.10 15.34
CA VAL A 16 17.27 7.19 14.53
C VAL A 16 17.59 7.18 13.59
N LEU A 17 17.81 6.90 12.74
CA LEU A 17 17.98 6.72 11.89
C LEU A 17 17.65 7.10 10.95
N PRO A 18 17.79 7.32 10.17
CA PRO A 18 17.15 7.63 9.31
C PRO A 18 16.67 7.20 8.53
N PHE A 19 16.61 7.11 8.24
CA PHE A 19 16.08 6.60 7.73
C PHE A 19 16.05 6.28 6.85
N THR A 20 16.39 6.28 6.27
CA THR A 20 16.19 5.73 5.63
C THR A 20 15.85 4.92 5.26
N ALA A 21 16.07 4.82 4.72
CA ALA A 21 15.52 3.95 4.34
C ALA A 21 15.46 2.98 4.88
N SER A 22 15.69 2.80 5.18
CA SER A 22 15.50 1.96 5.68
C SER A 22 15.12 1.74 6.42
N MET A 23 15.07 2.43 6.63
CA MET A 23 14.55 2.16 7.21
C MET A 23 13.86 1.52 6.97
N ALA A 24 14.09 1.68 6.29
CA ALA A 24 13.17 0.94 5.89
C ALA A 24 13.24 -0.28 6.41
N THR A 25 13.38 -0.15 7.24
CA THR A 25 13.33 -0.78 7.99
C THR A 25 12.75 -2.02 8.08
N GLY A 26 13.25 -2.98 8.52
CA GLY A 26 12.77 -4.27 8.67
C GLY A 26 12.33 -4.90 7.40
N ASN A 27 12.58 -4.28 6.31
CA ASN A 27 12.20 -4.85 5.03
C ASN A 27 13.24 -5.82 4.58
N ALA A 28 12.80 -6.97 4.14
CA ALA A 28 13.68 -7.93 3.51
C ALA A 28 14.15 -7.39 2.17
N ASP A 29 15.20 -8.00 1.63
CA ASP A 29 15.53 -7.79 0.23
C ASP A 29 14.29 -8.19 -0.58
N TRP A 30 13.74 -7.24 -1.33
CA TRP A 30 12.48 -7.50 -2.01
C TRP A 30 12.59 -8.63 -3.03
N LYS A 31 13.79 -8.89 -3.55
CA LYS A 31 13.97 -9.96 -4.53
C LYS A 31 13.83 -11.33 -3.90
N SER A 32 14.12 -11.45 -2.63
CA SER A 32 14.01 -12.73 -1.93
C SER A 32 12.78 -12.82 -1.04
N ALA A 33 11.95 -11.78 -1.01
CA ALA A 33 10.76 -11.78 -0.18
C ALA A 33 9.78 -12.84 -0.66
N LYS A 34 9.08 -13.47 0.26
CA LYS A 34 8.14 -14.54 -0.06
C LYS A 34 6.70 -14.08 -0.09
N SER A 35 6.37 -13.01 0.61
CA SER A 35 5.01 -12.49 0.66
C SER A 35 5.06 -11.04 1.08
N ILE A 36 3.91 -10.38 1.06
CA ILE A 36 3.85 -8.99 1.57
C ILE A 36 4.20 -8.92 3.05
N TYR A 37 4.11 -10.03 3.76
CA TYR A 37 4.37 -10.04 5.21
C TYR A 37 5.83 -9.79 5.55
N ASP A 38 6.71 -9.87 4.57
CA ASP A 38 8.13 -9.58 4.78
C ASP A 38 8.44 -8.09 4.80
N PHE A 39 7.43 -7.24 4.64
CA PHE A 39 7.64 -5.79 4.51
C PHE A 39 6.99 -5.03 5.64
N SER A 40 7.52 -3.84 5.88
CA SER A 40 6.93 -2.83 6.76
C SER A 40 6.74 -1.54 5.98
N ALA A 41 5.85 -0.69 6.45
CA ALA A 41 5.63 0.61 5.85
C ALA A 41 5.23 1.59 6.94
N ILE A 42 5.36 2.88 6.65
CA ILE A 42 5.00 3.93 7.60
C ILE A 42 3.55 4.33 7.33
N ASP A 43 2.70 4.29 8.35
CA ASP A 43 1.31 4.67 8.15
C ASP A 43 1.19 6.19 8.07
N ILE A 44 -0.04 6.67 7.81
CA ILE A 44 -0.23 8.10 7.60
C ILE A 44 0.02 8.92 8.86
N ASP A 45 0.00 8.28 10.02
CA ASP A 45 0.29 8.94 11.29
C ASP A 45 1.77 8.87 11.68
N GLY A 46 2.60 8.28 10.82
CA GLY A 46 4.04 8.23 11.05
C GLY A 46 4.53 7.02 11.81
N ASN A 47 3.67 6.03 12.04
CA ASN A 47 4.06 4.82 12.77
C ASN A 47 4.49 3.72 11.83
N GLU A 48 5.52 2.99 12.19
CA GLU A 48 5.94 1.84 11.39
C GLU A 48 4.98 0.69 11.63
N VAL A 49 4.50 0.08 10.53
CA VAL A 49 3.53 -1.00 10.56
C VAL A 49 4.12 -2.19 9.83
N SER A 50 4.22 -3.31 10.51
CA SER A 50 4.58 -4.56 9.83
C SER A 50 3.35 -5.06 9.06
N LEU A 51 3.55 -5.43 7.80
CA LEU A 51 2.44 -5.95 7.02
C LEU A 51 2.06 -7.37 7.42
N GLU A 52 2.79 -7.95 8.37
CA GLU A 52 2.38 -9.20 8.98
C GLU A 52 0.97 -9.11 9.57
N LYS A 53 0.52 -7.90 9.94
CA LYS A 53 -0.81 -7.75 10.53
C LYS A 53 -1.93 -8.13 9.56
N TYR A 54 -1.62 -8.20 8.26
CA TYR A 54 -2.64 -8.54 7.25
C TYR A 54 -2.71 -10.03 6.95
N ARG A 55 -1.96 -10.84 7.69
CA ARG A 55 -1.97 -12.30 7.46
C ARG A 55 -3.39 -12.85 7.62
N GLY A 56 -3.81 -13.65 6.65
CA GLY A 56 -5.14 -14.24 6.67
C GLY A 56 -6.24 -13.37 6.07
N HIS A 57 -5.88 -12.17 5.61
CA HIS A 57 -6.85 -11.24 5.03
C HIS A 57 -6.62 -11.12 3.53
N VAL A 58 -7.70 -11.17 2.76
CA VAL A 58 -7.63 -10.70 1.38
C VAL A 58 -7.44 -9.20 1.43
N ALA A 59 -6.54 -8.68 0.61
CA ALA A 59 -6.26 -7.24 0.65
C ALA A 59 -6.19 -6.65 -0.74
N LEU A 60 -6.45 -5.35 -0.83
CA LEU A 60 -6.16 -4.54 -2.01
C LEU A 60 -5.12 -3.51 -1.63
N ILE A 61 -4.05 -3.44 -2.41
CA ILE A 61 -3.00 -2.43 -2.23
C ILE A 61 -3.08 -1.48 -3.43
N VAL A 62 -3.20 -0.19 -3.15
CA VAL A 62 -3.54 0.80 -4.18
C VAL A 62 -2.65 2.01 -3.99
N ASN A 63 -2.05 2.51 -5.09
CA ASN A 63 -1.36 3.80 -5.03
C ASN A 63 -2.38 4.89 -5.34
N VAL A 64 -2.49 5.85 -4.42
CA VAL A 64 -3.60 6.80 -4.44
C VAL A 64 -3.12 8.23 -4.62
N ALA A 65 -4.04 9.12 -5.04
CA ALA A 65 -3.76 10.54 -5.15
C ALA A 65 -5.05 11.32 -4.95
N SER A 66 -4.87 12.57 -4.48
CA SER A 66 -6.00 13.42 -4.09
C SER A 66 -6.55 14.28 -5.22
N LYS A 67 -5.77 14.47 -6.27
CA LYS A 67 -6.13 15.44 -7.31
C LYS A 67 -6.26 14.87 -8.71
N UNK A 68 -6.63 13.67 -8.84
CA UNK A 68 -6.68 13.08 -10.04
C UNK A 68 -8.05 12.98 -10.44
N GLY A 69 -8.23 12.87 -11.66
CA GLY A 69 -9.54 12.60 -12.24
C GLY A 69 -10.18 11.32 -11.79
N LEU A 70 -9.36 10.35 -11.42
CA LEU A 70 -9.87 9.06 -10.94
C LEU A 70 -10.14 9.06 -9.44
N THR A 71 -9.84 10.15 -8.74
CA THR A 71 -9.83 10.16 -7.28
C THR A 71 -11.20 9.85 -6.69
N SER A 72 -12.23 10.59 -7.13
CA SER A 72 -13.54 10.45 -6.52
C SER A 72 -14.11 9.06 -6.70
N GLN A 73 -14.05 8.54 -7.92
CA GLN A 73 -14.59 7.21 -8.20
C GLN A 73 -13.85 6.14 -7.39
N ASN A 74 -12.52 6.22 -7.38
CA ASN A 74 -11.76 5.19 -6.71
C ASN A 74 -11.95 5.21 -5.20
N TYR A 75 -11.83 6.39 -4.57
CA TYR A 75 -12.02 6.43 -3.12
C TYR A 75 -13.44 6.01 -2.73
N SER A 76 -14.45 6.48 -3.47
CA SER A 76 -15.82 6.13 -3.13
C SER A 76 -16.05 4.63 -3.24
N GLN A 77 -15.56 4.02 -4.32
CA GLN A 77 -15.80 2.60 -4.51
C GLN A 77 -14.93 1.74 -3.58
N LEU A 78 -13.68 2.14 -3.32
CA LEU A 78 -12.86 1.40 -2.36
C LEU A 78 -13.50 1.41 -0.98
N GLN A 79 -13.99 2.58 -0.56
CA GLN A 79 -14.64 2.64 0.74
C GLN A 79 -15.92 1.82 0.77
N ALA A 80 -16.69 1.82 -0.31
CA ALA A 80 -17.90 1.00 -0.37
C ALA A 80 -17.57 -0.48 -0.26
N LEU A 81 -16.52 -0.95 -0.93
CA LEU A 81 -16.09 -2.33 -0.79
C LEU A 81 -15.67 -2.63 0.64
N TYR A 82 -14.95 -1.71 1.26
CA TYR A 82 -14.52 -1.91 2.64
C TYR A 82 -15.71 -2.00 3.59
N GLU A 83 -16.72 -1.14 3.39
CA GLU A 83 -17.92 -1.22 4.22
C GLU A 83 -18.65 -2.54 4.05
N LYS A 84 -18.67 -3.04 2.80
CA LYS A 84 -19.40 -4.27 2.52
C LYS A 84 -18.68 -5.50 3.03
N TYR A 85 -17.35 -5.54 2.90
CA TYR A 85 -16.59 -6.77 3.15
C TYR A 85 -15.55 -6.67 4.25
N GLY A 86 -15.34 -5.49 4.82
CA GLY A 86 -14.28 -5.32 5.82
C GLY A 86 -14.52 -6.16 7.06
N GLU A 87 -15.71 -6.10 7.59
CA GLU A 87 -16.03 -6.85 8.80
C GLU A 87 -16.46 -8.27 8.46
N SER A 88 -17.33 -8.43 7.48
CA SER A 88 -17.93 -9.74 7.20
C SER A 88 -16.92 -10.74 6.65
N ASN A 89 -15.99 -10.27 5.81
CA ASN A 89 -15.04 -11.15 5.12
C ASN A 89 -13.60 -10.79 5.40
N GLY A 90 -13.36 -9.80 6.24
CA GLY A 90 -12.00 -9.44 6.61
C GLY A 90 -11.20 -8.73 5.55
N LEU A 91 -11.85 -8.11 4.56
CA LEU A 91 -11.14 -7.36 3.52
C LEU A 91 -10.33 -6.24 4.16
N ARG A 92 -9.10 -6.06 3.71
CA ARG A 92 -8.27 -4.92 4.10
C ARG A 92 -7.84 -4.16 2.86
N ILE A 93 -7.82 -2.85 2.97
CA ILE A 93 -7.40 -2.00 1.86
C ILE A 93 -6.30 -1.11 2.37
N LEU A 94 -5.19 -1.04 1.62
CA LEU A 94 -4.00 -0.27 1.97
C LEU A 94 -3.80 0.80 0.91
N GLY A 95 -4.01 2.06 1.28
CA GLY A 95 -3.83 3.17 0.36
C GLY A 95 -2.49 3.83 0.56
N PHE A 96 -1.66 3.84 -0.48
CA PHE A 96 -0.33 4.43 -0.46
C PHE A 96 -0.31 5.68 -1.34
N PRO A 97 -0.29 6.88 -0.75
CA PRO A 97 -0.21 8.09 -1.57
C PRO A 97 1.09 8.14 -2.34
N CYS A 98 1.04 8.68 -3.55
CA CYS A 98 2.23 8.79 -4.39
C CYS A 98 2.10 10.02 -5.28
N ASN A 99 3.16 10.84 -5.33
CA ASN A 99 3.12 12.10 -6.08
C ASN A 99 3.76 11.99 -7.47
N GLN A 100 4.07 10.77 -7.93
CA GLN A 100 4.85 10.61 -9.16
C GLN A 100 4.04 10.78 -10.44
N PHE A 101 2.72 10.84 -10.35
CA PHE A 101 1.88 10.85 -11.53
C PHE A 101 1.19 12.20 -11.66
N GLY A 102 1.83 13.08 -12.44
CA GLY A 102 1.29 14.40 -12.67
C GLY A 102 1.34 15.33 -11.47
N GLY A 103 2.08 14.96 -10.43
CA GLY A 103 2.14 15.77 -9.22
C GLY A 103 0.79 15.87 -8.54
N GLN A 104 0.00 14.80 -8.58
CA GLN A 104 -1.39 14.86 -8.11
C GLN A 104 -1.58 14.47 -6.65
N GLU A 105 -0.46 14.29 -5.92
CA GLU A 105 -0.51 14.11 -4.48
C GLU A 105 0.52 15.02 -3.80
N PRO A 106 0.37 16.34 -3.95
CA PRO A 106 1.44 17.24 -3.51
C PRO A 106 1.43 17.58 -2.02
N GLY A 107 0.34 17.27 -1.32
CA GLY A 107 0.20 17.69 0.08
C GLY A 107 0.98 16.84 1.05
N THR A 108 0.96 17.28 2.30
CA THR A 108 1.57 16.52 3.39
C THR A 108 0.66 15.36 3.81
N GLU A 109 1.19 14.49 4.66
CA GLU A 109 0.37 13.42 5.23
C GLU A 109 -0.83 13.99 5.99
N ALA A 110 -0.65 15.09 6.69
CA ALA A 110 -1.78 15.74 7.38
C ALA A 110 -2.84 16.21 6.39
N ASP A 111 -2.40 16.78 5.26
CA ASP A 111 -3.33 17.21 4.22
C ASP A 111 -4.11 16.03 3.64
N ILE A 112 -3.41 14.93 3.40
CA ILE A 112 -4.04 13.75 2.81
C ILE A 112 -5.03 13.14 3.80
N LYS A 113 -4.63 13.07 5.07
CA LYS A 113 -5.50 12.53 6.11
C LYS A 113 -6.79 13.32 6.19
N GLU A 114 -6.69 14.64 6.09
CA GLU A 114 -7.88 15.49 6.09
C GLU A 114 -8.71 15.29 4.83
N PHE A 115 -8.04 15.18 3.68
CA PHE A 115 -8.74 15.03 2.40
C PHE A 115 -9.60 13.78 2.36
N VAL A 116 -9.08 12.65 2.83
CA VAL A 116 -9.83 11.40 2.69
C VAL A 116 -11.07 11.35 3.57
N LYS A 117 -11.19 12.26 4.54
CA LYS A 117 -12.40 12.32 5.34
C LYS A 117 -13.64 12.58 4.50
N LYS A 118 -13.51 13.28 3.38
CA LYS A 118 -14.69 13.56 2.58
C LYS A 118 -15.28 12.32 1.93
N TYR A 119 -14.50 11.23 1.88
CA TYR A 119 -14.99 9.95 1.41
C TYR A 119 -15.26 8.99 2.56
N ASN A 120 -15.14 9.48 3.78
CA ASN A 120 -15.35 8.67 4.99
C ASN A 120 -14.43 7.44 5.00
N VAL A 121 -13.20 7.61 4.54
CA VAL A 121 -12.26 6.49 4.42
C VAL A 121 -11.99 5.89 5.79
N GLN A 122 -12.21 4.59 5.91
CA GLN A 122 -11.96 3.85 7.14
C GLN A 122 -10.91 2.75 6.94
N PHE A 123 -10.48 2.52 5.71
CA PHE A 123 -9.41 1.57 5.47
C PHE A 123 -8.05 2.23 5.76
N ASP A 124 -6.99 1.44 5.67
CA ASP A 124 -5.68 1.87 6.18
C ASP A 124 -4.96 2.77 5.17
N MET A 125 -4.57 3.95 5.62
CA MET A 125 -3.80 4.88 4.81
C MET A 125 -2.36 4.93 5.29
N PHE A 126 -1.44 5.06 4.35
CA PHE A 126 0.00 5.07 4.64
C PHE A 126 0.60 6.42 4.26
N SER A 127 1.85 6.64 4.65
CA SER A 127 2.59 7.82 4.25
C SER A 127 3.00 7.73 2.79
N LYS A 128 3.24 8.88 2.20
CA LYS A 128 3.57 8.99 0.78
C LYS A 128 4.85 8.21 0.44
N ILE A 129 4.82 7.50 -0.67
CA ILE A 129 5.98 6.73 -1.15
C ILE A 129 6.18 6.96 -2.64
N ASP A 130 7.31 6.47 -3.15
CA ASP A 130 7.49 6.28 -4.58
C ASP A 130 7.18 4.85 -4.95
N VAL A 131 6.57 4.66 -6.10
CA VAL A 131 6.23 3.33 -6.61
C VAL A 131 7.01 2.96 -7.88
N ASN A 132 7.75 3.90 -8.45
CA ASN A 132 8.62 3.69 -9.62
C ASN A 132 9.95 4.36 -9.37
N GLY A 133 11.00 3.87 -10.03
CA GLY A 133 12.30 4.53 -10.01
C GLY A 133 13.17 4.05 -8.87
N LYS A 134 14.28 4.75 -8.67
CA LYS A 134 15.30 4.26 -7.75
C LYS A 134 14.89 4.30 -6.29
N ASN A 135 13.93 5.13 -5.93
CA ASN A 135 13.46 5.23 -4.56
C ASN A 135 12.17 4.44 -4.32
N THR A 136 11.84 3.53 -5.21
CA THR A 136 10.64 2.71 -5.08
C THR A 136 10.62 2.00 -3.72
N HIS A 137 9.49 2.10 -3.03
CA HIS A 137 9.32 1.36 -1.78
C HIS A 137 9.47 -0.13 -2.06
N PRO A 138 10.21 -0.88 -1.24
CA PRO A 138 10.44 -2.30 -1.51
C PRO A 138 9.18 -3.12 -1.70
N LEU A 139 8.10 -2.79 -0.99
CA LEU A 139 6.84 -3.48 -1.20
C LEU A 139 6.40 -3.37 -2.66
N PHE A 140 6.49 -2.17 -3.26
CA PHE A 140 6.05 -2.00 -4.64
C PHE A 140 7.01 -2.65 -5.63
N SER A 141 8.30 -2.71 -5.33
CA SER A 141 9.21 -3.50 -6.17
C SER A 141 8.78 -4.96 -6.20
N PHE A 142 8.41 -5.50 -5.04
CA PHE A 142 7.93 -6.87 -4.94
C PHE A 142 6.61 -7.05 -5.71
N LEU A 143 5.66 -6.15 -5.51
CA LEU A 143 4.36 -6.25 -6.18
C LEU A 143 4.52 -6.25 -7.70
N LYS A 144 5.36 -5.34 -8.21
CA LYS A 144 5.56 -5.22 -9.66
C LYS A 144 6.26 -6.44 -10.21
N LYS A 145 7.15 -7.05 -9.45
CA LYS A 145 7.82 -8.26 -9.90
C LYS A 145 6.85 -9.44 -9.97
N LYS A 146 5.99 -9.56 -8.97
CA LYS A 146 5.06 -10.69 -8.91
C LYS A 146 3.91 -10.57 -9.91
N GLN A 147 3.44 -9.34 -10.14
CA GLN A 147 2.33 -9.10 -11.08
C GLN A 147 2.74 -7.97 -12.00
N GLY A 148 3.36 -8.33 -13.11
CA GLY A 148 3.78 -7.36 -14.09
C GLY A 148 2.60 -6.75 -14.83
N GLY A 149 2.82 -5.61 -15.41
CA GLY A 149 1.80 -4.92 -16.16
C GLY A 149 1.90 -5.17 -17.65
N THR A 150 0.91 -4.65 -18.37
CA THR A 150 0.95 -4.62 -19.83
C THR A 150 1.99 -3.60 -20.26
N LEU A 151 2.84 -3.94 -21.20
CA LEU A 151 3.86 -3.01 -21.70
C LEU A 151 4.82 -2.55 -20.60
N GLY A 152 5.22 -3.48 -19.74
CA GLY A 152 6.20 -3.19 -18.70
C GLY A 152 5.58 -3.26 -17.32
N ASP A 153 6.45 -3.46 -16.34
CA ASP A 153 6.00 -3.71 -14.96
C ASP A 153 5.74 -2.43 -14.18
N PHE A 154 6.26 -1.28 -14.64
CA PHE A 154 6.12 -0.03 -13.89
C PHE A 154 4.64 0.32 -13.68
N ILE A 155 4.39 1.08 -12.63
CA ILE A 155 3.04 1.56 -12.35
C ILE A 155 2.73 2.67 -13.35
N LYS A 156 1.60 2.55 -14.04
CA LYS A 156 1.31 3.42 -15.18
C LYS A 156 0.73 4.76 -14.77
N TRP A 157 -0.06 4.77 -13.68
CA TRP A 157 -0.71 6.00 -13.23
C TRP A 157 -1.27 5.81 -11.84
N ASN A 158 -1.90 6.85 -11.29
CA ASN A 158 -2.60 6.76 -9.99
C ASN A 158 -3.64 5.64 -10.03
N PHE A 159 -3.83 4.99 -8.91
CA PHE A 159 -4.90 4.01 -8.69
C PHE A 159 -4.73 2.70 -9.45
N SER A 160 -3.50 2.24 -9.64
CA SER A 160 -3.27 0.83 -9.94
C SER A 160 -3.60 0.03 -8.68
N LYS A 161 -4.12 -1.18 -8.84
CA LYS A 161 -4.53 -1.99 -7.70
C LYS A 161 -3.88 -3.36 -7.79
N PHE A 162 -3.50 -3.90 -6.63
CA PHE A 162 -2.98 -5.26 -6.53
C PHE A 162 -3.87 -6.02 -5.57
N LEU A 163 -4.31 -7.20 -5.97
CA LEU A 163 -5.10 -8.10 -5.12
C LEU A 163 -4.15 -9.08 -4.44
N ILE A 164 -4.28 -9.18 -3.13
CA ILE A 164 -3.41 -10.01 -2.29
C ILE A 164 -4.29 -11.09 -1.67
N ASP A 165 -3.86 -12.35 -1.78
CA ASP A 165 -4.64 -13.42 -1.18
C ASP A 165 -4.34 -13.57 0.31
N LYS A 166 -5.00 -14.51 0.97
CA LYS A 166 -4.88 -14.71 2.42
C LYS A 166 -3.49 -15.17 2.85
N ASN A 167 -2.66 -15.58 1.90
CA ASN A 167 -1.29 -15.99 2.16
C ASN A 167 -0.27 -14.89 1.84
N GLY A 168 -0.76 -13.68 1.57
CA GLY A 168 0.14 -12.56 1.29
C GLY A 168 0.70 -12.54 -0.11
N GLN A 169 0.12 -13.30 -1.04
CA GLN A 169 0.63 -13.39 -2.39
C GLN A 169 -0.12 -12.44 -3.31
N PRO A 170 0.60 -11.62 -4.09
CA PRO A 170 -0.07 -10.82 -5.11
C PRO A 170 -0.57 -11.76 -6.20
N VAL A 171 -1.88 -11.78 -6.41
CA VAL A 171 -2.48 -12.72 -7.34
C VAL A 171 -3.06 -12.06 -8.57
N LYS A 172 -3.26 -10.73 -8.53
CA LYS A 172 -3.78 -10.02 -9.69
C LYS A 172 -3.44 -8.55 -9.60
N ARG A 173 -3.37 -7.90 -10.76
CA ARG A 173 -3.12 -6.47 -10.86
C ARG A 173 -4.16 -5.85 -11.78
N TYR A 174 -4.65 -4.67 -11.41
CA TYR A 174 -5.68 -3.97 -12.18
C TYR A 174 -5.18 -2.59 -12.57
N ALA A 175 -5.48 -2.22 -13.82
CA ALA A 175 -5.08 -0.93 -14.36
C ALA A 175 -5.80 0.22 -13.64
N PRO A 176 -5.27 1.45 -13.75
CA PRO A 176 -5.90 2.59 -13.08
C PRO A 176 -7.37 2.78 -13.38
N ASN A 177 -7.78 2.58 -14.63
CA ASN A 177 -9.17 2.80 -15.02
C ASN A 177 -10.08 1.61 -14.76
N PHE A 178 -9.56 0.54 -14.18
CA PHE A 178 -10.39 -0.60 -13.79
C PHE A 178 -11.04 -0.24 -12.45
N GLU A 179 -12.35 -0.09 -12.44
CA GLU A 179 -13.05 0.40 -11.25
C GLU A 179 -12.98 -0.59 -10.11
N PRO A 180 -12.84 -0.10 -8.86
CA PRO A 180 -12.83 -1.03 -7.74
C PRO A 180 -14.05 -1.94 -7.65
N ASN A 181 -15.24 -1.43 -7.97
CA ASN A 181 -16.43 -2.28 -7.93
C ASN A 181 -16.33 -3.47 -8.86
N ALA A 182 -15.60 -3.33 -9.97
CA ALA A 182 -15.43 -4.43 -10.91
C ALA A 182 -14.48 -5.51 -10.40
N ILE A 183 -13.78 -5.25 -9.30
CA ILE A 183 -12.93 -6.26 -8.67
C ILE A 183 -13.74 -7.25 -7.83
N GLU A 184 -14.98 -6.90 -7.50
CA GLU A 184 -15.78 -7.68 -6.55
C GLU A 184 -15.82 -9.17 -6.85
N PRO A 185 -16.02 -9.63 -8.11
CA PRO A 185 -16.04 -11.07 -8.33
C PRO A 185 -14.75 -11.76 -7.93
N ASP A 186 -13.61 -11.11 -8.16
CA ASP A 186 -12.33 -11.69 -7.75
C ASP A 186 -12.21 -11.70 -6.23
N LEU A 187 -12.69 -10.65 -5.55
CA LEU A 187 -12.67 -10.65 -4.10
C LEU A 187 -13.44 -11.84 -3.55
N LEU A 188 -14.64 -12.08 -4.08
CA LEU A 188 -15.48 -13.19 -3.59
C LEU A 188 -14.77 -14.52 -3.77
N LYS A 189 -14.08 -14.69 -4.91
CA LYS A 189 -13.31 -15.90 -5.15
C LYS A 189 -12.24 -16.11 -4.09
N TYR A 190 -11.49 -15.05 -3.77
CA TYR A 190 -10.36 -15.21 -2.84
C TYR A 190 -10.80 -15.23 -1.39
N PHE A 191 -11.97 -14.67 -1.05
CA PHE A 191 -12.51 -14.84 0.29
C PHE A 191 -12.79 -16.30 0.59
N SER A 192 -13.16 -17.07 -0.42
CA SER A 192 -13.50 -18.48 -0.25
C SER A 192 -12.31 -19.41 -0.27
N ALA A 193 -11.15 -18.88 -0.66
CA ALA A 193 -9.98 -19.73 -0.85
C ALA A 193 -9.29 -20.08 0.47
#